data_2191351bb5d79e21938c8865d32e5004
#
_entry.id   2191351bb5d79e21938c8865d32e5004
#
_cell.length_a   1.000
_cell.length_b   1.000
_cell.length_c   1.000
_cell.angle_alpha   90.00
_cell.angle_beta   90.00
_cell.angle_gamma   90.00
#
_symmetry.space_group_name_H-M   'P 1'
#
loop_
_entity.id
_entity.type
_entity.pdbx_description
1 polymer ?
#
loop_
_entity_poly.entity_id
_entity_poly.type
_entity_poly.pdbx_seq_one_letter_code
_entity_poly.pdbx_strand_id
1 'polypeptide(L)'
;MRATPQLSVVVPVHNEEDNVAPLVGEIVAALRGLVDFEIVYVDDTSRDSTLERLRDLQATTPELRVIRHLSNAGQSTAVRNGVKAARAPWIATLDGDGQNDPADIPKLIAERAKAAPEVKLFAGWRVNRQDSGSKRWASTWRIKRAAVLSQQ
;
A
#
# COMPACT_ATOMS: atom_id res chain seq x y z
N MET A 1 -2.86 -16.74 -17.64
CA MET A 1 -3.45 -15.39 -17.45
C MET A 1 -3.81 -15.23 -15.97
N ARG A 2 -3.28 -14.24 -15.30
CA ARG A 2 -3.73 -13.94 -13.94
C ARG A 2 -5.09 -13.24 -14.02
N ALA A 3 -5.99 -13.59 -13.09
CA ALA A 3 -7.25 -12.89 -12.93
C ALA A 3 -6.98 -11.40 -12.63
N THR A 4 -7.90 -10.53 -13.01
CA THR A 4 -7.83 -9.10 -12.64
C THR A 4 -7.87 -8.99 -11.12
N PRO A 5 -6.90 -8.32 -10.48
CA PRO A 5 -6.91 -8.17 -9.04
C PRO A 5 -8.16 -7.39 -8.58
N GLN A 6 -8.61 -7.67 -7.37
CA GLN A 6 -9.72 -6.96 -6.73
C GLN A 6 -9.25 -5.76 -5.92
N LEU A 7 -7.98 -5.78 -5.51
CA LEU A 7 -7.33 -4.73 -4.72
C LEU A 7 -5.95 -4.42 -5.27
N SER A 8 -5.62 -3.14 -5.45
CA SER A 8 -4.27 -2.66 -5.70
C SER A 8 -3.76 -1.91 -4.47
N VAL A 9 -2.64 -2.36 -3.91
CA VAL A 9 -1.96 -1.66 -2.82
C VAL A 9 -0.88 -0.77 -3.44
N VAL A 10 -1.04 0.54 -3.34
CA VAL A 10 -0.12 1.54 -3.90
C VAL A 10 0.79 2.07 -2.80
N VAL A 11 2.10 1.95 -3.01
CA VAL A 11 3.13 2.35 -2.05
C VAL A 11 4.16 3.26 -2.72
N PRO A 12 4.14 4.58 -2.46
CA PRO A 12 5.20 5.47 -2.92
C PRO A 12 6.43 5.32 -2.03
N VAL A 13 7.63 5.32 -2.61
CA VAL A 13 8.90 5.24 -1.88
C VAL A 13 9.95 6.18 -2.45
N HIS A 14 10.80 6.68 -1.55
CA HIS A 14 12.01 7.41 -1.87
C HIS A 14 13.03 7.18 -0.75
N ASN A 15 14.13 6.47 -1.05
CA ASN A 15 15.17 6.11 -0.08
C ASN A 15 14.62 5.35 1.15
N GLU A 16 13.97 4.23 0.91
CA GLU A 16 13.35 3.37 1.93
C GLU A 16 13.90 1.94 1.89
N GLU A 17 15.19 1.77 1.58
CA GLU A 17 15.79 0.46 1.36
C GLU A 17 15.59 -0.55 2.49
N ASP A 18 15.52 -0.10 3.74
CA ASP A 18 15.35 -0.98 4.89
C ASP A 18 13.89 -1.37 5.12
N ASN A 19 12.94 -0.64 4.57
CA ASN A 19 11.51 -0.83 4.78
C ASN A 19 10.82 -1.65 3.67
N VAL A 20 11.40 -1.75 2.47
CA VAL A 20 10.71 -2.39 1.34
C VAL A 20 10.46 -3.89 1.56
N ALA A 21 11.45 -4.65 2.00
CA ALA A 21 11.29 -6.09 2.20
C ALA A 21 10.33 -6.43 3.35
N PRO A 22 10.44 -5.82 4.55
CA PRO A 22 9.47 -6.02 5.61
C PRO A 22 8.06 -5.66 5.19
N LEU A 23 7.85 -4.51 4.55
CA LEU A 23 6.52 -4.02 4.18
C LEU A 23 5.86 -4.90 3.10
N VAL A 24 6.61 -5.32 2.09
CA VAL A 24 6.11 -6.28 1.08
C VAL A 24 5.67 -7.59 1.77
N GLY A 25 6.49 -8.13 2.67
CA GLY A 25 6.17 -9.33 3.44
C GLY A 25 4.90 -9.19 4.27
N GLU A 26 4.72 -8.06 4.96
CA GLU A 26 3.53 -7.76 5.76
C GLU A 26 2.27 -7.61 4.90
N ILE A 27 2.34 -6.96 3.73
CA ILE A 27 1.22 -6.85 2.80
C ILE A 27 0.81 -8.24 2.29
N VAL A 28 1.78 -9.04 1.88
CA VAL A 28 1.53 -10.41 1.41
C VAL A 28 0.90 -11.27 2.51
N ALA A 29 1.43 -11.20 3.73
CA ALA A 29 0.88 -11.93 4.87
C ALA A 29 -0.56 -11.52 5.21
N ALA A 30 -0.89 -10.23 5.07
CA ALA A 30 -2.22 -9.71 5.37
C ALA A 30 -3.27 -10.10 4.31
N LEU A 31 -2.89 -10.22 3.03
CA LEU A 31 -3.85 -10.29 1.92
C LEU A 31 -3.87 -11.62 1.19
N ARG A 32 -2.78 -12.39 1.18
CA ARG A 32 -2.72 -13.67 0.46
C ARG A 32 -3.70 -14.67 1.07
N GLY A 33 -4.56 -15.25 0.23
CA GLY A 33 -5.63 -16.14 0.66
C GLY A 33 -6.92 -15.43 1.10
N LEU A 34 -6.92 -14.09 1.21
CA LEU A 34 -8.10 -13.30 1.55
C LEU A 34 -8.73 -12.65 0.32
N VAL A 35 -7.93 -12.09 -0.56
CA VAL A 35 -8.37 -11.34 -1.74
C VAL A 35 -7.32 -11.45 -2.85
N ASP A 36 -7.74 -11.42 -4.11
CA ASP A 36 -6.82 -11.29 -5.23
C ASP A 36 -6.30 -9.84 -5.28
N PHE A 37 -4.99 -9.67 -5.19
CA PHE A 37 -4.37 -8.36 -5.08
C PHE A 37 -3.11 -8.20 -5.92
N GLU A 38 -2.73 -6.97 -6.16
CA GLU A 38 -1.42 -6.55 -6.63
C GLU A 38 -0.84 -5.50 -5.68
N ILE A 39 0.48 -5.40 -5.67
CA ILE A 39 1.22 -4.35 -4.98
C ILE A 39 1.91 -3.51 -6.04
N VAL A 40 1.68 -2.21 -6.04
CA VAL A 40 2.27 -1.24 -6.97
C VAL A 40 3.18 -0.30 -6.18
N TYR A 41 4.47 -0.59 -6.17
CA TYR A 41 5.47 0.33 -5.67
C TYR A 41 5.82 1.37 -6.71
N VAL A 42 5.89 2.62 -6.30
CA VAL A 42 6.35 3.72 -7.14
C VAL A 42 7.62 4.29 -6.52
N ASP A 43 8.76 3.97 -7.12
CA ASP A 43 10.06 4.51 -6.72
C ASP A 43 10.26 5.90 -7.31
N ASP A 44 10.27 6.90 -6.45
CA ASP A 44 10.45 8.30 -6.83
C ASP A 44 11.93 8.68 -6.91
N THR A 45 12.68 7.96 -7.75
CA THR A 45 14.12 8.14 -7.99
C THR A 45 14.98 8.00 -6.73
N SER A 46 14.82 6.89 -6.00
CA SER A 46 15.69 6.55 -4.88
C SER A 46 17.16 6.48 -5.32
N ARG A 47 18.03 6.89 -4.44
CA ARG A 47 19.50 6.92 -4.64
C ARG A 47 20.22 5.81 -3.87
N ASP A 48 19.53 5.18 -2.93
CA ASP A 48 19.97 4.01 -2.16
C ASP A 48 19.60 2.69 -2.88
N SER A 49 19.65 1.56 -2.19
CA SER A 49 19.32 0.25 -2.74
C SER A 49 17.81 -0.04 -2.82
N THR A 50 16.93 0.93 -2.62
CA THR A 50 15.46 0.73 -2.64
C THR A 50 15.00 0.04 -3.93
N LEU A 51 15.39 0.55 -5.09
CA LEU A 51 14.98 0.00 -6.38
C LEU A 51 15.51 -1.41 -6.62
N GLU A 52 16.78 -1.65 -6.27
CA GLU A 52 17.41 -2.97 -6.40
C GLU A 52 16.67 -4.00 -5.55
N ARG A 53 16.44 -3.71 -4.27
CA ARG A 53 15.68 -4.58 -3.37
C ARG A 53 14.27 -4.87 -3.86
N LEU A 54 13.58 -3.87 -4.41
CA LEU A 54 12.25 -4.06 -5.01
C LEU A 54 12.29 -5.00 -6.21
N ARG A 55 13.31 -4.91 -7.08
CA ARG A 55 13.48 -5.80 -8.23
C ARG A 55 13.77 -7.23 -7.80
N ASP A 56 14.58 -7.41 -6.78
CA ASP A 56 14.87 -8.74 -6.23
C ASP A 56 13.60 -9.38 -5.66
N LEU A 57 12.79 -8.60 -4.94
CA LEU A 57 11.51 -9.06 -4.40
C LEU A 57 10.50 -9.44 -5.50
N GLN A 58 10.52 -8.80 -6.66
CA GLN A 58 9.65 -9.16 -7.78
C GLN A 58 9.88 -10.60 -8.27
N ALA A 59 11.10 -11.12 -8.15
CA ALA A 59 11.42 -12.48 -8.56
C ALA A 59 10.67 -13.55 -7.74
N THR A 60 10.35 -13.25 -6.49
CA THR A 60 9.70 -14.16 -5.53
C THR A 60 8.29 -13.76 -5.14
N THR A 61 7.88 -12.53 -5.48
CA THR A 61 6.56 -11.97 -5.13
C THR A 61 5.81 -11.60 -6.41
N PRO A 62 5.06 -12.56 -6.96
CA PRO A 62 4.38 -12.36 -8.23
C PRO A 62 3.31 -11.27 -8.22
N GLU A 63 2.82 -10.86 -7.07
CA GLU A 63 1.87 -9.76 -6.91
C GLU A 63 2.53 -8.38 -7.03
N LEU A 64 3.87 -8.31 -6.89
CA LEU A 64 4.63 -7.06 -6.85
C LEU A 64 4.92 -6.50 -8.26
N ARG A 65 4.59 -5.24 -8.46
CA ARG A 65 4.96 -4.43 -9.61
C ARG A 65 5.72 -3.19 -9.15
N VAL A 66 6.72 -2.81 -9.89
CA VAL A 66 7.56 -1.64 -9.58
C VAL A 66 7.52 -0.67 -10.76
N ILE A 67 7.23 0.59 -10.45
CA ILE A 67 7.29 1.72 -11.38
C ILE A 67 8.39 2.65 -10.86
N ARG A 68 9.24 3.15 -11.74
CA ARG A 68 10.25 4.13 -11.41
C ARG A 68 10.00 5.44 -12.12
N HIS A 69 10.05 6.54 -11.39
CA HIS A 69 10.10 7.87 -11.97
C HIS A 69 11.49 8.17 -12.55
N LEU A 70 11.54 8.91 -13.65
CA LEU A 70 12.78 9.36 -14.27
C LEU A 70 13.41 10.53 -13.51
N SER A 71 12.59 11.28 -12.78
CA SER A 71 13.02 12.39 -11.91
C SER A 71 12.15 12.41 -10.66
N ASN A 72 12.67 12.96 -9.57
CA ASN A 72 11.89 13.11 -8.34
C ASN A 72 10.69 14.02 -8.58
N ALA A 73 9.52 13.50 -8.32
CA ALA A 73 8.23 14.18 -8.57
C ALA A 73 7.41 14.40 -7.30
N GLY A 74 7.88 13.87 -6.17
CA GLY A 74 7.23 13.96 -4.86
C GLY A 74 6.19 12.87 -4.61
N GLN A 75 5.88 12.68 -3.33
CA GLN A 75 5.00 11.61 -2.84
C GLN A 75 3.61 11.65 -3.48
N SER A 76 3.00 12.82 -3.56
CA SER A 76 1.64 12.95 -4.14
C SER A 76 1.59 12.54 -5.60
N THR A 77 2.62 12.88 -6.39
CA THR A 77 2.74 12.45 -7.78
C THR A 77 2.98 10.95 -7.88
N ALA A 78 3.80 10.38 -7.00
CA ALA A 78 4.05 8.95 -6.94
C ALA A 78 2.76 8.17 -6.63
N VAL A 79 1.98 8.59 -5.64
CA VAL A 79 0.65 8.01 -5.34
C VAL A 79 -0.26 8.10 -6.56
N ARG A 80 -0.38 9.29 -7.17
CA ARG A 80 -1.23 9.49 -8.36
C ARG A 80 -0.84 8.56 -9.51
N ASN A 81 0.44 8.40 -9.78
CA ASN A 81 0.93 7.54 -10.85
C ASN A 81 0.71 6.05 -10.52
N GLY A 82 0.89 5.66 -9.27
CA GLY A 82 0.55 4.33 -8.80
C GLY A 82 -0.94 4.00 -8.94
N VAL A 83 -1.81 4.95 -8.57
CA VAL A 83 -3.27 4.83 -8.74
C VAL A 83 -3.64 4.68 -10.22
N LYS A 84 -3.05 5.47 -11.12
CA LYS A 84 -3.29 5.35 -12.56
C LYS A 84 -2.81 4.03 -13.15
N ALA A 85 -1.75 3.44 -12.60
CA ALA A 85 -1.20 2.16 -13.04
C ALA A 85 -1.90 0.95 -12.40
N ALA A 86 -2.70 1.17 -11.38
CA ALA A 86 -3.46 0.14 -10.69
C ALA A 86 -4.48 -0.52 -11.64
N ARG A 87 -4.64 -1.83 -11.51
CA ARG A 87 -5.55 -2.63 -12.33
C ARG A 87 -6.84 -3.00 -11.61
N ALA A 88 -6.82 -2.91 -10.29
CA ALA A 88 -7.96 -3.26 -9.47
C ALA A 88 -8.99 -2.13 -9.39
N PRO A 89 -10.27 -2.46 -9.20
CA PRO A 89 -11.32 -1.45 -8.97
C PRO A 89 -11.19 -0.77 -7.62
N TRP A 90 -10.45 -1.38 -6.67
CA TRP A 90 -10.21 -0.84 -5.33
C TRP A 90 -8.73 -0.63 -5.08
N ILE A 91 -8.41 0.46 -4.41
CA ILE A 91 -7.04 0.86 -4.14
C ILE A 91 -6.87 1.12 -2.65
N ALA A 92 -5.86 0.49 -2.05
CA ALA A 92 -5.34 0.85 -0.74
C ALA A 92 -4.02 1.61 -0.93
N THR A 93 -3.82 2.70 -0.20
CA THR A 93 -2.55 3.42 -0.19
C THR A 93 -1.87 3.24 1.16
N LEU A 94 -0.57 2.96 1.14
CA LEU A 94 0.29 2.87 2.32
C LEU A 94 1.51 3.76 2.10
N ASP A 95 2.01 4.37 3.18
CA ASP A 95 3.31 5.03 3.15
C ASP A 95 4.44 3.99 3.17
N GLY A 96 5.51 4.24 2.45
CA GLY A 96 6.63 3.30 2.32
C GLY A 96 7.60 3.26 3.51
N ASP A 97 7.38 4.08 4.53
CA ASP A 97 8.22 4.22 5.71
C ASP A 97 7.95 3.16 6.81
N GLY A 98 6.99 2.26 6.58
CA GLY A 98 6.63 1.21 7.53
C GLY A 98 5.81 1.67 8.73
N GLN A 99 5.32 2.92 8.76
CA GLN A 99 4.50 3.43 9.86
C GLN A 99 3.03 2.98 9.81
N ASN A 100 2.56 2.54 8.66
CA ASN A 100 1.22 1.97 8.50
C ASN A 100 1.27 0.44 8.59
N ASP A 101 0.34 -0.16 9.32
CA ASP A 101 0.25 -1.61 9.44
C ASP A 101 -0.64 -2.19 8.33
N PRO A 102 -0.08 -2.99 7.40
CA PRO A 102 -0.86 -3.66 6.37
C PRO A 102 -1.96 -4.58 6.90
N ALA A 103 -1.85 -5.07 8.14
CA ALA A 103 -2.89 -5.87 8.80
C ALA A 103 -4.21 -5.11 9.01
N ASP A 104 -4.21 -3.79 8.85
CA ASP A 104 -5.43 -2.98 8.89
C ASP A 104 -6.21 -3.01 7.57
N ILE A 105 -5.58 -3.36 6.45
CA ILE A 105 -6.27 -3.47 5.15
C ILE A 105 -7.42 -4.48 5.18
N PRO A 106 -7.28 -5.70 5.72
CA PRO A 106 -8.40 -6.63 5.88
C PRO A 106 -9.58 -6.05 6.66
N LYS A 107 -9.33 -5.22 7.67
CA LYS A 107 -10.38 -4.55 8.44
C LYS A 107 -11.15 -3.55 7.56
N LEU A 108 -10.44 -2.79 6.73
CA LEU A 108 -11.06 -1.87 5.77
C LEU A 108 -11.88 -2.61 4.71
N ILE A 109 -11.39 -3.75 4.23
CA ILE A 109 -12.14 -4.61 3.30
C ILE A 109 -13.44 -5.10 3.95
N ALA A 110 -13.39 -5.52 5.22
CA ALA A 110 -14.57 -5.97 5.96
C ALA A 110 -15.60 -4.84 6.16
N GLU A 111 -15.14 -3.63 6.47
CA GLU A 111 -16.03 -2.47 6.58
C GLU A 111 -16.65 -2.08 5.24
N ARG A 112 -15.90 -2.18 4.15
CA ARG A 112 -16.42 -1.99 2.79
C ARG A 112 -17.57 -2.95 2.49
N ALA A 113 -17.45 -4.21 2.87
CA ALA A 113 -18.48 -5.22 2.63
C ALA A 113 -19.81 -4.91 3.33
N LYS A 114 -19.77 -4.12 4.41
CA LYS A 114 -20.95 -3.70 5.19
C LYS A 114 -21.50 -2.34 4.74
N ALA A 115 -20.73 -1.57 3.97
CA ALA A 115 -21.08 -0.22 3.61
C ALA A 115 -22.08 -0.15 2.44
N ALA A 116 -22.84 0.94 2.39
CA ALA A 116 -23.72 1.21 1.26
C ALA A 116 -22.91 1.42 -0.05
N PRO A 117 -23.47 1.09 -1.23
CA PRO A 117 -22.77 1.16 -2.52
C PRO A 117 -22.20 2.56 -2.86
N GLU A 118 -22.78 3.61 -2.26
CA GLU A 118 -22.36 5.00 -2.46
C GLU A 118 -21.07 5.34 -1.70
N VAL A 119 -20.68 4.52 -0.71
CA VAL A 119 -19.45 4.72 0.06
C VAL A 119 -18.26 4.28 -0.80
N LYS A 120 -17.48 5.27 -1.25
CA LYS A 120 -16.34 5.06 -2.15
C LYS A 120 -14.98 5.25 -1.47
N LEU A 121 -14.97 5.70 -0.22
CA LEU A 121 -13.75 6.05 0.49
C LEU A 121 -13.78 5.51 1.92
N PHE A 122 -12.73 4.70 2.33
CA PHE A 122 -12.54 4.16 3.69
C PHE A 122 -11.16 4.58 4.21
N ALA A 123 -11.06 5.41 5.24
CA ALA A 123 -9.79 5.88 5.81
C ALA A 123 -9.57 5.32 7.22
N GLY A 124 -8.40 4.80 7.46
CA GLY A 124 -7.95 4.48 8.81
C GLY A 124 -7.69 5.75 9.61
N TRP A 125 -8.14 5.80 10.87
CA TRP A 125 -7.84 6.88 11.78
C TRP A 125 -6.84 6.41 12.83
N ARG A 126 -5.70 7.09 12.93
CA ARG A 126 -4.70 6.82 13.98
C ARG A 126 -5.17 7.40 15.32
N VAL A 127 -5.47 6.53 16.30
CA VAL A 127 -6.06 6.94 17.59
C VAL A 127 -5.01 7.44 18.58
N ASN A 128 -3.77 6.94 18.53
CA ASN A 128 -2.69 7.32 19.43
C ASN A 128 -1.42 7.66 18.65
N ARG A 129 -1.09 8.94 18.60
CA ARG A 129 0.22 9.42 18.19
C ARG A 129 1.05 9.60 19.46
N GLN A 130 1.94 8.66 19.76
CA GLN A 130 3.00 8.90 20.73
C GLN A 130 4.30 9.12 19.93
N ASP A 131 4.71 10.38 19.89
CA ASP A 131 5.99 10.78 19.35
C ASP A 131 7.08 10.43 20.37
N SER A 132 7.60 9.20 20.35
CA SER A 132 8.89 8.86 20.96
C SER A 132 9.50 7.66 20.25
N GLY A 133 10.75 7.89 19.81
CA GLY A 133 11.50 6.98 18.96
C GLY A 133 11.81 5.63 19.60
N SER A 134 10.99 4.65 19.37
CA SER A 134 11.39 3.26 19.34
C SER A 134 10.38 2.43 18.55
N LYS A 135 10.92 1.63 17.69
CA LYS A 135 10.31 0.74 16.73
C LYS A 135 9.38 -0.27 17.41
N ARG A 136 8.15 -0.30 17.04
CA ARG A 136 7.07 -1.28 17.16
C ARG A 136 5.82 -0.65 17.74
N TRP A 137 4.93 -0.25 16.86
CA TRP A 137 3.65 0.31 17.24
C TRP A 137 2.52 -0.61 16.80
N ALA A 138 1.80 -1.14 17.79
CA ALA A 138 0.44 -1.59 17.55
C ALA A 138 -0.42 -0.34 17.34
N SER A 139 -0.63 0.06 16.09
CA SER A 139 -1.56 1.12 15.78
C SER A 139 -2.99 0.58 15.93
N THR A 140 -3.63 0.92 17.03
CA THR A 140 -5.06 0.65 17.20
C THR A 140 -5.84 1.63 16.32
N TRP A 141 -6.27 1.19 15.16
CA TRP A 141 -7.10 1.96 14.25
C TRP A 141 -8.56 1.89 14.69
N ARG A 142 -9.16 3.03 14.97
CA ARG A 142 -10.61 3.15 15.07
C ARG A 142 -11.15 3.67 13.75
N ILE A 143 -11.96 2.87 13.08
CA ILE A 143 -12.58 3.25 11.82
C ILE A 143 -13.74 4.20 12.12
N LYS A 144 -13.55 5.48 11.84
CA LYS A 144 -14.67 6.42 11.68
C LYS A 144 -14.68 6.86 10.22
N ARG A 145 -15.56 6.26 9.42
CA ARG A 145 -15.79 6.55 8.00
C ARG A 145 -14.51 6.66 7.18
N ALA A 146 -14.33 5.74 6.37
CA ALA A 146 -13.09 5.41 5.74
C ALA A 146 -13.15 5.61 4.23
N ALA A 147 -11.98 5.74 3.62
CA ALA A 147 -11.88 6.14 2.24
C ALA A 147 -11.10 5.16 1.37
N VAL A 148 -11.75 4.48 0.44
CA VAL A 148 -11.13 3.82 -0.71
C VAL A 148 -11.72 4.42 -1.98
N LEU A 149 -10.87 4.90 -2.87
CA LEU A 149 -11.29 5.48 -4.15
C LEU A 149 -11.68 4.37 -5.13
N SER A 150 -12.92 4.38 -5.63
CA SER A 150 -13.26 3.57 -6.79
C SER A 150 -12.88 4.35 -8.06
N GLN A 151 -12.22 3.71 -9.00
CA GLN A 151 -12.10 4.21 -10.36
C GLN A 151 -13.42 3.97 -11.09
N GLN A 152 -14.03 5.04 -11.58
CA GLN A 152 -14.96 4.98 -12.70
C GLN A 152 -14.24 5.36 -13.97
#